data_b882c7fe398e4cfee1f23820963d5613
#
_entry.id   b882c7fe398e4cfee1f23820963d5613
#
_cell.length_a   1.000
_cell.length_b   1.000
_cell.length_c   1.000
_cell.angle_alpha   90.00
_cell.angle_beta   90.00
_cell.angle_gamma   90.00
#
_symmetry.space_group_name_H-M   'P 1'
#
loop_
_entity.id
_entity.type
_entity.pdbx_description
1 polymer ?
#
loop_
_entity_poly.entity_id
_entity_poly.type
_entity_poly.pdbx_seq_one_letter_code
_entity_poly.pdbx_strand_id
1 'polypeptide(L)'
;MYQAQVAGQYFKNAAITFDAAYSSTSERDCDTLEIVTNGSLPYQRVKGLKEWNFGTFEGESEDLNPPLPYEDFFVTYGGESQDQVRERTAATILQLMQETKGKSVLMVSHGGAMANFARAWKDNWQLDELGHMTNCGILKFTFEHDQFYLEEVIGHDFSGWEEA
;
A
#
# COMPACT_ATOMS: atom_id res chain seq x y z
N MET A 1 -0.20 -15.43 -5.22
CA MET A 1 -0.99 -15.52 -6.48
C MET A 1 -2.49 -15.51 -6.21
N TYR A 2 -3.02 -16.45 -5.45
CA TYR A 2 -4.45 -16.51 -5.12
C TYR A 2 -4.99 -15.23 -4.45
N GLN A 3 -4.26 -14.68 -3.49
CA GLN A 3 -4.67 -13.46 -2.77
C GLN A 3 -4.81 -12.25 -3.70
N ALA A 4 -3.91 -12.12 -4.66
CA ALA A 4 -4.01 -11.06 -5.67
C ALA A 4 -5.21 -11.27 -6.60
N GLN A 5 -5.57 -12.52 -6.91
CA GLN A 5 -6.77 -12.83 -7.70
C GLN A 5 -8.04 -12.44 -6.94
N VAL A 6 -8.09 -12.65 -5.62
CA VAL A 6 -9.23 -12.23 -4.78
C VAL A 6 -9.38 -10.71 -4.82
N ALA A 7 -8.28 -9.96 -4.69
CA ALA A 7 -8.31 -8.49 -4.81
C ALA A 7 -8.80 -8.04 -6.19
N GLY A 8 -8.32 -8.67 -7.26
CA GLY A 8 -8.79 -8.38 -8.62
C GLY A 8 -10.29 -8.66 -8.80
N GLN A 9 -10.78 -9.74 -8.21
CA GLN A 9 -12.20 -10.06 -8.27
C GLN A 9 -13.04 -9.04 -7.49
N TYR A 10 -12.53 -8.54 -6.37
CA TYR A 10 -13.19 -7.47 -5.63
C TYR A 10 -13.44 -6.25 -6.53
N PHE A 11 -12.42 -5.78 -7.26
CA PHE A 11 -12.57 -4.64 -8.16
C PHE A 11 -13.58 -4.89 -9.27
N LYS A 12 -13.61 -6.09 -9.84
CA LYS A 12 -14.61 -6.48 -10.84
C LYS A 12 -16.02 -6.44 -10.28
N ASN A 13 -16.22 -7.02 -9.10
CA ASN A 13 -17.53 -7.09 -8.45
C ASN A 13 -18.05 -5.70 -8.06
N ALA A 14 -17.14 -4.79 -7.69
CA ALA A 14 -17.47 -3.40 -7.34
C ALA A 14 -17.57 -2.49 -8.56
N ALA A 15 -17.33 -3.01 -9.76
CA ALA A 15 -17.30 -2.26 -11.02
C ALA A 15 -16.30 -1.07 -10.99
N ILE A 16 -15.17 -1.26 -10.31
CA ILE A 16 -14.11 -0.26 -10.21
C ILE A 16 -13.11 -0.47 -11.35
N THR A 17 -12.85 0.60 -12.10
CA THR A 17 -11.84 0.63 -13.16
C THR A 17 -10.80 1.71 -12.85
N PHE A 18 -9.59 1.55 -13.41
CA PHE A 18 -8.49 2.47 -13.18
C PHE A 18 -8.01 3.09 -14.48
N ASP A 19 -7.64 4.36 -14.43
CA ASP A 19 -7.08 5.10 -15.56
C ASP A 19 -5.55 5.05 -15.57
N ALA A 20 -4.93 4.85 -14.43
CA ALA A 20 -3.49 4.76 -14.26
C ALA A 20 -3.14 3.81 -13.12
N ALA A 21 -1.94 3.23 -13.17
CA ALA A 21 -1.45 2.34 -12.13
C ALA A 21 0.04 2.54 -11.87
N TYR A 22 0.41 2.38 -10.61
CA TYR A 22 1.79 2.46 -10.13
C TYR A 22 2.08 1.32 -9.17
N SER A 23 3.27 0.76 -9.26
CA SER A 23 3.76 -0.26 -8.32
C SER A 23 5.06 0.18 -7.68
N SER A 24 5.36 -0.34 -6.50
CA SER A 24 6.72 -0.27 -5.99
C SER A 24 7.67 -0.99 -6.95
N THR A 25 8.98 -0.84 -6.74
CA THR A 25 9.99 -1.49 -7.59
C THR A 25 10.19 -2.98 -7.26
N SER A 26 9.48 -3.52 -6.28
CA SER A 26 9.50 -4.93 -5.92
C SER A 26 8.83 -5.79 -7.00
N GLU A 27 9.46 -6.87 -7.41
CA GLU A 27 8.88 -7.82 -8.37
C GLU A 27 7.56 -8.38 -7.85
N ARG A 28 7.46 -8.69 -6.56
CA ARG A 28 6.23 -9.20 -5.95
C ARG A 28 5.05 -8.23 -6.09
N ASP A 29 5.30 -6.94 -5.93
CA ASP A 29 4.27 -5.93 -6.10
C ASP A 29 3.87 -5.76 -7.57
N CYS A 30 4.84 -5.81 -8.47
CA CYS A 30 4.56 -5.78 -9.91
C CYS A 30 3.72 -6.99 -10.34
N ASP A 31 4.06 -8.19 -9.86
CA ASP A 31 3.29 -9.41 -10.12
C ASP A 31 1.87 -9.29 -9.58
N THR A 32 1.73 -8.75 -8.37
CA THR A 32 0.42 -8.50 -7.75
C THR A 32 -0.42 -7.56 -8.61
N LEU A 33 0.17 -6.45 -9.06
CA LEU A 33 -0.54 -5.49 -9.90
C LEU A 33 -1.00 -6.11 -11.22
N GLU A 34 -0.14 -6.88 -11.86
CA GLU A 34 -0.46 -7.57 -13.11
C GLU A 34 -1.61 -8.57 -12.95
N ILE A 35 -1.63 -9.30 -11.84
CA ILE A 35 -2.72 -10.24 -11.52
C ILE A 35 -4.02 -9.48 -11.23
N VAL A 36 -3.96 -8.43 -10.42
CA VAL A 36 -5.13 -7.62 -10.05
C VAL A 36 -5.80 -7.00 -11.27
N THR A 37 -5.01 -6.52 -12.22
CA THR A 37 -5.50 -5.88 -13.44
C THR A 37 -5.70 -6.85 -14.59
N ASN A 38 -5.34 -8.12 -14.43
CA ASN A 38 -5.33 -9.14 -15.49
C ASN A 38 -4.51 -8.68 -16.73
N GLY A 39 -3.41 -7.97 -16.49
CA GLY A 39 -2.53 -7.46 -17.54
C GLY A 39 -3.16 -6.40 -18.44
N SER A 40 -4.33 -5.86 -18.08
CA SER A 40 -5.10 -4.95 -18.93
C SER A 40 -4.66 -3.48 -18.83
N LEU A 41 -3.82 -3.14 -17.88
CA LEU A 41 -3.45 -1.75 -17.58
C LEU A 41 -1.92 -1.61 -17.50
N PRO A 42 -1.31 -0.77 -18.33
CA PRO A 42 0.12 -0.46 -18.17
C PRO A 42 0.36 0.27 -16.86
N TYR A 43 1.53 0.05 -16.28
CA TYR A 43 1.88 0.66 -14.99
C TYR A 43 3.34 1.13 -14.99
N GLN A 44 3.66 2.02 -14.05
CA GLN A 44 5.02 2.47 -13.81
C GLN A 44 5.52 1.97 -12.46
N ARG A 45 6.80 1.63 -12.39
CA ARG A 45 7.49 1.29 -11.14
C ARG A 45 7.96 2.57 -10.47
N VAL A 46 7.65 2.74 -9.19
CA VAL A 46 7.95 3.95 -8.44
C VAL A 46 8.70 3.61 -7.16
N LYS A 47 9.94 4.08 -7.07
CA LYS A 47 10.82 3.79 -5.94
C LYS A 47 10.26 4.27 -4.60
N GLY A 48 9.58 5.40 -4.58
CA GLY A 48 8.98 5.97 -3.36
C GLY A 48 7.86 5.13 -2.75
N LEU A 49 7.35 4.12 -3.47
CA LEU A 49 6.34 3.18 -2.97
C LEU A 49 6.94 1.94 -2.30
N LYS A 50 8.27 1.86 -2.16
CA LYS A 50 8.94 0.73 -1.50
C LYS A 50 8.54 0.62 -0.03
N GLU A 51 8.72 -0.61 0.48
CA GLU A 51 8.49 -0.88 1.89
C GLU A 51 9.45 -0.08 2.78
N TRP A 52 9.10 0.02 4.05
CA TRP A 52 9.96 0.53 5.11
C TRP A 52 11.33 -0.16 5.04
N ASN A 53 12.40 0.64 4.98
CA ASN A 53 13.75 0.10 5.01
C ASN A 53 14.13 -0.24 6.46
N PHE A 54 14.26 -1.52 6.75
CA PHE A 54 14.60 -2.02 8.09
C PHE A 54 16.12 -2.13 8.31
N GLY A 55 16.93 -1.70 7.35
CA GLY A 55 18.39 -1.78 7.46
C GLY A 55 18.89 -3.21 7.58
N THR A 56 19.74 -3.47 8.56
CA THR A 56 20.32 -4.82 8.77
C THR A 56 19.31 -5.87 9.20
N PHE A 57 18.08 -5.47 9.55
CA PHE A 57 16.97 -6.40 9.85
C PHE A 57 16.25 -6.90 8.59
N GLU A 58 16.59 -6.40 7.40
CA GLU A 58 16.03 -6.88 6.15
C GLU A 58 16.30 -8.38 5.98
N GLY A 59 15.23 -9.14 5.70
CA GLY A 59 15.33 -10.60 5.54
C GLY A 59 15.44 -11.38 6.84
N GLU A 60 15.51 -10.72 8.00
CA GLU A 60 15.51 -11.37 9.30
C GLU A 60 14.08 -11.69 9.76
N SER A 61 13.97 -12.57 10.76
CA SER A 61 12.67 -12.91 11.35
C SER A 61 12.03 -11.70 12.02
N GLU A 62 10.73 -11.53 11.85
CA GLU A 62 9.96 -10.49 12.54
C GLU A 62 10.01 -10.62 14.06
N ASP A 63 10.35 -11.81 14.58
CA ASP A 63 10.52 -12.02 16.02
C ASP A 63 11.66 -11.17 16.61
N LEU A 64 12.60 -10.71 15.78
CA LEU A 64 13.69 -9.82 16.17
C LEU A 64 13.28 -8.36 16.23
N ASN A 65 12.10 -8.00 15.71
CA ASN A 65 11.62 -6.62 15.73
C ASN A 65 11.19 -6.20 17.12
N PRO A 66 11.34 -4.91 17.47
CA PRO A 66 10.82 -4.40 18.75
C PRO A 66 9.29 -4.38 18.74
N PRO A 67 8.66 -4.15 19.90
CA PRO A 67 7.23 -3.86 19.93
C PRO A 67 6.86 -2.63 19.10
N LEU A 68 5.68 -2.65 18.48
CA LEU A 68 5.16 -1.48 17.78
C LEU A 68 4.79 -0.37 18.78
N PRO A 69 4.94 0.92 18.42
CA PRO A 69 5.43 1.43 17.13
C PRO A 69 6.95 1.39 17.04
N TYR A 70 7.47 1.22 15.83
CA TYR A 70 8.93 1.10 15.61
C TYR A 70 9.67 2.45 15.73
N GLU A 71 9.01 3.55 15.43
CA GLU A 71 9.58 4.90 15.46
C GLU A 71 10.93 4.98 14.72
N ASP A 72 12.02 5.26 15.43
CA ASP A 72 13.37 5.40 14.84
C ASP A 72 14.28 4.19 15.12
N PHE A 73 13.74 3.08 15.60
CA PHE A 73 14.52 1.90 15.98
C PHE A 73 15.50 1.46 14.90
N PHE A 74 15.07 1.43 13.64
CA PHE A 74 15.89 0.92 12.53
C PHE A 74 16.94 1.90 12.02
N VAL A 75 16.92 3.17 12.40
CA VAL A 75 17.87 4.19 11.93
C VAL A 75 19.30 3.82 12.30
N THR A 76 19.54 3.35 13.53
CA THR A 76 20.84 2.90 14.01
C THR A 76 21.40 1.73 13.18
N TYR A 77 20.53 0.97 12.54
CA TYR A 77 20.87 -0.20 11.73
C TYR A 77 20.87 0.07 10.23
N GLY A 78 20.93 1.34 9.83
CA GLY A 78 20.97 1.74 8.42
C GLY A 78 19.61 1.80 7.75
N GLY A 79 18.51 1.70 8.52
CA GLY A 79 17.15 1.75 8.02
C GLY A 79 16.51 3.13 8.14
N GLU A 80 15.20 3.19 7.91
CA GLU A 80 14.39 4.40 8.00
C GLU A 80 13.72 4.52 9.37
N SER A 81 13.49 5.76 9.82
CA SER A 81 12.55 6.04 10.90
C SER A 81 11.11 5.96 10.38
N GLN A 82 10.15 5.86 11.31
CA GLN A 82 8.73 5.91 10.96
C GLN A 82 8.36 7.24 10.27
N ASP A 83 8.90 8.36 10.74
CA ASP A 83 8.66 9.66 10.14
C ASP A 83 9.23 9.75 8.71
N GLN A 84 10.41 9.16 8.46
CA GLN A 84 10.99 9.12 7.13
C GLN A 84 10.13 8.34 6.15
N VAL A 85 9.59 7.18 6.55
CA VAL A 85 8.67 6.40 5.71
C VAL A 85 7.39 7.18 5.43
N ARG A 86 6.83 7.82 6.46
CA ARG A 86 5.62 8.63 6.33
C ARG A 86 5.83 9.81 5.36
N GLU A 87 6.91 10.54 5.51
CA GLU A 87 7.24 11.68 4.63
C GLU A 87 7.48 11.23 3.19
N ARG A 88 8.24 10.14 3.01
CA ARG A 88 8.54 9.60 1.68
C ARG A 88 7.28 9.15 0.95
N THR A 89 6.44 8.37 1.59
CA THR A 89 5.20 7.86 0.98
C THR A 89 4.21 8.99 0.72
N ALA A 90 4.04 9.91 1.66
CA ALA A 90 3.15 11.05 1.49
C ALA A 90 3.57 11.93 0.31
N ALA A 91 4.86 12.27 0.20
CA ALA A 91 5.36 13.09 -0.89
C ALA A 91 5.23 12.38 -2.25
N THR A 92 5.58 11.10 -2.30
CA THR A 92 5.51 10.30 -3.54
C THR A 92 4.07 10.19 -4.04
N ILE A 93 3.14 9.81 -3.19
CA ILE A 93 1.75 9.58 -3.59
C ILE A 93 1.05 10.89 -3.93
N LEU A 94 1.34 11.97 -3.20
CA LEU A 94 0.83 13.29 -3.53
C LEU A 94 1.27 13.73 -4.94
N GLN A 95 2.55 13.56 -5.26
CA GLN A 95 3.06 13.91 -6.58
C GLN A 95 2.37 13.10 -7.68
N LEU A 96 2.23 11.79 -7.50
CA LEU A 96 1.57 10.91 -8.47
C LEU A 96 0.12 11.33 -8.71
N MET A 97 -0.61 11.68 -7.64
CA MET A 97 -2.00 12.12 -7.77
C MET A 97 -2.13 13.50 -8.39
N GLN A 98 -1.18 14.39 -8.15
CA GLN A 98 -1.16 15.70 -8.84
C GLN A 98 -0.95 15.56 -10.34
N GLU A 99 -0.15 14.59 -10.77
CA GLU A 99 0.09 14.29 -12.19
C GLU A 99 -1.09 13.61 -12.86
N THR A 100 -1.95 12.93 -12.09
CA THR A 100 -3.10 12.16 -12.60
C THR A 100 -4.43 12.74 -12.15
N LYS A 101 -4.56 14.04 -12.06
CA LYS A 101 -5.77 14.74 -11.59
C LYS A 101 -7.05 14.25 -12.28
N GLY A 102 -8.08 14.03 -11.47
CA GLY A 102 -9.40 13.61 -11.94
C GLY A 102 -9.49 12.15 -12.38
N LYS A 103 -8.46 11.35 -12.12
CA LYS A 103 -8.40 9.96 -12.56
C LYS A 103 -8.52 8.99 -11.40
N SER A 104 -8.96 7.78 -11.71
CA SER A 104 -8.95 6.65 -10.79
C SER A 104 -7.60 5.93 -10.91
N VAL A 105 -6.88 5.82 -9.80
CA VAL A 105 -5.49 5.34 -9.78
C VAL A 105 -5.36 4.15 -8.84
N LEU A 106 -4.71 3.10 -9.32
CA LEU A 106 -4.31 1.94 -8.52
C LEU A 106 -2.83 2.07 -8.15
N MET A 107 -2.52 1.91 -6.87
CA MET A 107 -1.15 1.83 -6.40
C MET A 107 -0.95 0.56 -5.60
N VAL A 108 0.11 -0.19 -5.90
CA VAL A 108 0.47 -1.40 -5.17
C VAL A 108 1.77 -1.14 -4.41
N SER A 109 1.72 -1.34 -3.11
CA SER A 109 2.81 -1.11 -2.19
C SER A 109 2.78 -2.17 -1.08
N HIS A 110 3.42 -1.91 0.02
CA HIS A 110 3.61 -2.84 1.12
C HIS A 110 2.87 -2.38 2.37
N GLY A 111 2.59 -3.31 3.28
CA GLY A 111 1.79 -3.04 4.47
C GLY A 111 2.33 -1.91 5.35
N GLY A 112 3.63 -1.90 5.63
CA GLY A 112 4.25 -0.85 6.46
C GLY A 112 4.23 0.52 5.79
N ALA A 113 4.55 0.58 4.49
CA ALA A 113 4.50 1.81 3.71
C ALA A 113 3.07 2.35 3.61
N MET A 114 2.10 1.49 3.31
CA MET A 114 0.69 1.85 3.21
C MET A 114 0.12 2.37 4.52
N ALA A 115 0.42 1.70 5.63
CA ALA A 115 -0.04 2.12 6.96
C ALA A 115 0.52 3.49 7.35
N ASN A 116 1.80 3.74 7.07
CA ASN A 116 2.42 5.03 7.36
C ASN A 116 1.87 6.14 6.47
N PHE A 117 1.62 5.87 5.20
CA PHE A 117 0.92 6.82 4.34
C PHE A 117 -0.47 7.14 4.88
N ALA A 118 -1.25 6.14 5.25
CA ALA A 118 -2.58 6.36 5.82
C ALA A 118 -2.52 7.23 7.07
N ARG A 119 -1.57 6.99 7.97
CA ARG A 119 -1.39 7.77 9.20
C ARG A 119 -0.98 9.21 8.95
N ALA A 120 -0.31 9.51 7.84
CA ALA A 120 0.01 10.89 7.46
C ALA A 120 -1.25 11.73 7.27
N TRP A 121 -2.37 11.10 6.94
CA TRP A 121 -3.66 11.76 6.70
C TRP A 121 -4.72 11.40 7.73
N LYS A 122 -4.30 11.06 8.95
CA LYS A 122 -5.18 10.57 10.02
C LYS A 122 -6.36 11.49 10.32
N ASP A 123 -6.14 12.79 10.27
CA ASP A 123 -7.18 13.78 10.56
C ASP A 123 -8.32 13.76 9.52
N ASN A 124 -8.08 13.17 8.36
CA ASN A 124 -9.03 13.04 7.26
C ASN A 124 -9.65 11.65 7.14
N TRP A 125 -9.45 10.77 8.11
CA TRP A 125 -10.08 9.45 8.07
C TRP A 125 -11.58 9.54 8.28
N GLN A 126 -12.32 8.79 7.45
CA GLN A 126 -13.77 8.62 7.58
C GLN A 126 -14.11 7.39 8.43
N LEU A 127 -13.14 6.86 9.16
CA LEU A 127 -13.25 5.69 10.03
C LEU A 127 -12.45 5.95 11.31
N ASP A 128 -12.78 5.25 12.39
CA ASP A 128 -12.20 5.50 13.72
C ASP A 128 -10.78 4.94 13.86
N GLU A 129 -10.53 3.79 13.25
CA GLU A 129 -9.22 3.11 13.31
C GLU A 129 -8.91 2.38 12.02
N LEU A 130 -7.61 2.19 11.75
CA LEU A 130 -7.14 1.50 10.55
C LEU A 130 -7.42 -0.02 10.61
N GLY A 131 -7.38 -0.61 11.79
CA GLY A 131 -7.54 -2.03 11.99
C GLY A 131 -6.37 -2.84 11.44
N HIS A 132 -6.58 -4.16 11.35
CA HIS A 132 -5.61 -5.09 10.77
C HIS A 132 -5.83 -5.20 9.26
N MET A 133 -4.79 -4.94 8.48
CA MET A 133 -4.83 -5.13 7.03
C MET A 133 -4.44 -6.57 6.68
N THR A 134 -5.29 -7.23 5.91
CA THR A 134 -4.96 -8.55 5.34
C THR A 134 -3.97 -8.41 4.19
N ASN A 135 -3.35 -9.52 3.78
CA ASN A 135 -2.57 -9.54 2.55
C ASN A 135 -3.45 -9.11 1.37
N CYS A 136 -2.89 -8.31 0.46
CA CYS A 136 -3.63 -7.69 -0.63
C CYS A 136 -4.85 -6.88 -0.17
N GLY A 137 -4.86 -6.42 1.08
CA GLY A 137 -5.86 -5.50 1.60
C GLY A 137 -5.83 -4.19 0.83
N ILE A 138 -6.98 -3.52 0.78
CA ILE A 138 -7.17 -2.32 -0.01
C ILE A 138 -7.50 -1.16 0.91
N LEU A 139 -6.76 -0.06 0.73
CA LEU A 139 -7.09 1.23 1.32
C LEU A 139 -7.71 2.10 0.23
N LYS A 140 -8.95 2.52 0.44
CA LYS A 140 -9.66 3.36 -0.49
C LYS A 140 -9.63 4.82 -0.04
N PHE A 141 -9.03 5.67 -0.87
CA PHE A 141 -8.92 7.10 -0.61
C PHE A 141 -9.67 7.90 -1.66
N THR A 142 -10.21 9.05 -1.24
CA THR A 142 -10.57 10.14 -2.13
C THR A 142 -9.47 11.20 -2.07
N PHE A 143 -9.09 11.74 -3.22
CA PHE A 143 -8.11 12.81 -3.35
C PHE A 143 -8.79 14.08 -3.85
N GLU A 144 -8.74 15.14 -3.05
CA GLU A 144 -9.39 16.41 -3.35
C GLU A 144 -8.62 17.56 -2.70
N HIS A 145 -8.38 18.63 -3.43
CA HIS A 145 -7.66 19.82 -2.94
C HIS A 145 -6.28 19.47 -2.32
N ASP A 146 -5.55 18.58 -2.99
CA ASP A 146 -4.24 18.09 -2.54
C ASP A 146 -4.27 17.39 -1.17
N GLN A 147 -5.42 16.88 -0.75
CA GLN A 147 -5.59 16.12 0.48
C GLN A 147 -6.19 14.74 0.21
N PHE A 148 -5.81 13.78 1.05
CA PHE A 148 -6.32 12.42 0.99
C PHE A 148 -7.30 12.16 2.12
N TYR A 149 -8.39 11.50 1.79
CA TYR A 149 -9.44 11.11 2.73
C TYR A 149 -9.60 9.59 2.68
N LEU A 150 -9.20 8.90 3.75
CA LEU A 150 -9.37 7.44 3.83
C LEU A 150 -10.85 7.15 4.10
N GLU A 151 -11.50 6.51 3.15
CA GLU A 151 -12.93 6.20 3.22
C GLU A 151 -13.19 4.81 3.76
N GLU A 152 -12.35 3.83 3.38
CA GLU A 152 -12.63 2.42 3.63
C GLU A 152 -11.34 1.61 3.66
N VAL A 153 -11.29 0.62 4.55
CA VAL A 153 -10.27 -0.43 4.57
C VAL A 153 -10.95 -1.74 4.23
N ILE A 154 -10.52 -2.37 3.13
CA ILE A 154 -11.14 -3.60 2.63
C ILE A 154 -10.17 -4.74 2.87
N GLY A 155 -10.55 -5.65 3.76
CA GLY A 155 -9.89 -6.93 3.94
C GLY A 155 -10.56 -7.99 3.09
N HIS A 156 -9.86 -9.11 2.87
CA HIS A 156 -10.36 -10.22 2.08
C HIS A 156 -10.49 -11.48 2.94
N ASP A 157 -11.49 -12.29 2.64
CA ASP A 157 -11.66 -13.60 3.23
C ASP A 157 -11.03 -14.65 2.33
N PHE A 158 -10.00 -15.32 2.85
CA PHE A 158 -9.27 -16.39 2.15
C PHE A 158 -9.67 -17.79 2.67
N SER A 159 -10.70 -17.89 3.50
CA SER A 159 -11.08 -19.16 4.16
C SER A 159 -11.49 -20.27 3.20
N GLY A 160 -11.85 -19.94 1.97
CA GLY A 160 -12.17 -20.91 0.92
C GLY A 160 -10.97 -21.41 0.12
N TRP A 161 -9.75 -21.00 0.49
CA TRP A 161 -8.55 -21.41 -0.22
C TRP A 161 -8.04 -22.74 0.33
N GLU A 162 -8.03 -23.74 -0.52
CA GLU A 162 -7.38 -25.02 -0.24
C GLU A 162 -5.99 -24.99 -0.91
N GLU A 163 -4.97 -25.30 -0.13
CA GLU A 163 -3.65 -25.56 -0.69
C GLU A 163 -3.73 -26.78 -1.60
N ALA A 164 -3.55 -26.55 -2.84
CA ALA A 164 -3.51 -27.61 -3.82
C ALA A 164 -2.13 -28.28 -3.84
#